data_c2f2db14d440e102cf4847d4de04b5f6
#
_entry.id   c2f2db14d440e102cf4847d4de04b5f6
#
_cell.length_a   1.000
_cell.length_b   1.000
_cell.length_c   1.000
_cell.angle_alpha   90.00
_cell.angle_beta   90.00
_cell.angle_gamma   90.00
#
_symmetry.space_group_name_H-M   'P 1'
#
loop_
_entity.id
_entity.type
_entity.pdbx_description
1 polymer ?
#
loop_
_entity_poly.entity_id
_entity_poly.type
_entity_poly.pdbx_seq_one_letter_code
_entity_poly.pdbx_strand_id
1 'polypeptide(L)'
;MDNRVLQIQNRTCRVYGTVGAEYLLLQMADEHDPAGMEREAEALRRQTARPFLLVAVPVENWNDDLSPWSAPPAWGKQGFGGRAEDTLAWLEQAVPSIRRQYSIKEDCKVVLGGYSLAGLFALWAATRTDTMYGVAAASPSVWFPGWPGYEAAHPIQTQRVYLSLGDREEHTKNQTMASVGDNIRALHSALTRHGTACTLEWNTGGHFKDVDLRTARAFAWVMEGKQ
;
A
#
# COMPACT_ATOMS: atom_id res chain seq x y z
N MET A 1 -6.97 9.36 19.94
CA MET A 1 -7.57 9.10 18.63
C MET A 1 -8.78 8.22 18.82
N ASP A 2 -9.90 8.56 18.17
CA ASP A 2 -10.99 7.58 18.13
C ASP A 2 -10.56 6.39 17.28
N ASN A 3 -10.02 5.38 17.94
CA ASN A 3 -9.82 4.07 17.33
C ASN A 3 -11.19 3.39 17.31
N ARG A 4 -11.77 3.30 16.13
CA ARG A 4 -13.09 2.69 15.95
C ARG A 4 -12.93 1.35 15.24
N VAL A 5 -13.73 0.40 15.66
CA VAL A 5 -13.87 -0.88 14.99
C VAL A 5 -15.06 -0.79 14.04
N LEU A 6 -14.86 -1.20 12.80
CA LEU A 6 -15.85 -1.19 11.75
C LEU A 6 -16.02 -2.59 11.16
N GLN A 7 -17.21 -3.14 11.28
CA GLN A 7 -17.55 -4.36 10.57
C GLN A 7 -17.93 -4.03 9.13
N ILE A 8 -17.13 -4.53 8.18
CA ILE A 8 -17.39 -4.39 6.74
C ILE A 8 -17.50 -5.80 6.16
N GLN A 9 -18.70 -6.20 5.77
CA GLN A 9 -18.94 -7.56 5.31
C GLN A 9 -18.45 -8.60 6.34
N ASN A 10 -17.48 -9.43 5.97
CA ASN A 10 -16.90 -10.46 6.83
C ASN A 10 -15.61 -10.03 7.55
N ARG A 11 -15.15 -8.77 7.41
CA ARG A 11 -13.91 -8.31 8.03
C ARG A 11 -14.15 -7.25 9.10
N THR A 12 -13.38 -7.34 10.18
CA THR A 12 -13.39 -6.36 11.28
C THR A 12 -12.24 -5.39 11.09
N CYS A 13 -12.51 -4.24 10.48
CA CYS A 13 -11.51 -3.22 10.17
C CYS A 13 -11.29 -2.25 11.33
N ARG A 14 -10.07 -1.73 11.47
CA ARG A 14 -9.78 -0.60 12.36
C ARG A 14 -9.80 0.69 11.58
N VAL A 15 -10.36 1.74 12.18
CA VAL A 15 -10.55 3.02 11.51
C VAL A 15 -9.98 4.14 12.34
N TYR A 16 -9.19 5.00 11.70
CA TYR A 16 -8.52 6.14 12.30
C TYR A 16 -8.80 7.40 11.48
N GLY A 17 -9.18 8.48 12.10
CA GLY A 17 -9.38 9.76 11.40
C GLY A 17 -10.75 10.37 11.63
N THR A 18 -11.25 11.12 10.64
CA THR A 18 -12.43 11.99 10.78
C THR A 18 -13.54 11.63 9.80
N VAL A 19 -14.78 11.89 10.22
CA VAL A 19 -15.96 11.86 9.35
C VAL A 19 -15.86 12.97 8.29
N GLY A 20 -16.32 12.71 7.07
CA GLY A 20 -16.29 13.70 6.00
C GLY A 20 -14.87 14.00 5.48
N ALA A 21 -13.95 13.05 5.58
CA ALA A 21 -12.57 13.19 5.15
C ALA A 21 -12.43 13.47 3.64
N GLU A 22 -11.39 14.22 3.27
CA GLU A 22 -11.00 14.46 1.87
C GLU A 22 -10.29 13.26 1.23
N TYR A 23 -9.67 12.43 2.06
CA TYR A 23 -8.94 11.24 1.64
C TYR A 23 -9.42 10.01 2.39
N LEU A 24 -9.74 8.97 1.64
CA LEU A 24 -9.96 7.62 2.15
C LEU A 24 -8.70 6.81 1.90
N LEU A 25 -7.99 6.46 2.96
CA LEU A 25 -6.76 5.68 2.93
C LEU A 25 -7.10 4.23 3.26
N LEU A 26 -6.78 3.32 2.36
CA LEU A 26 -6.99 1.89 2.52
C LEU A 26 -5.63 1.22 2.70
N GLN A 27 -5.46 0.46 3.76
CA GLN A 27 -4.22 -0.25 4.04
C GLN A 27 -4.48 -1.68 4.42
N MET A 28 -3.83 -2.60 3.71
CA MET A 28 -3.79 -4.00 4.13
C MET A 28 -2.89 -4.11 5.36
N ALA A 29 -3.42 -4.66 6.44
CA ALA A 29 -2.76 -4.71 7.73
C ALA A 29 -2.69 -6.15 8.27
N ASP A 30 -1.61 -6.45 8.98
CA ASP A 30 -1.53 -7.66 9.79
C ASP A 30 -2.46 -7.51 11.01
N GLU A 31 -3.37 -8.44 11.19
CA GLU A 31 -4.32 -8.41 12.31
C GLU A 31 -3.64 -8.55 13.69
N HIS A 32 -2.40 -9.04 13.71
CA HIS A 32 -1.63 -9.29 14.93
C HIS A 32 -0.82 -8.07 15.41
N ASP A 33 -0.76 -6.95 14.63
CA ASP A 33 -0.07 -5.72 15.05
C ASP A 33 -0.98 -4.47 15.13
N PRO A 34 -1.99 -4.46 16.02
CA PRO A 34 -2.83 -3.29 16.21
C PRO A 34 -2.06 -2.07 16.76
N ALA A 35 -1.02 -2.30 17.56
CA ALA A 35 -0.21 -1.23 18.13
C ALA A 35 0.65 -0.53 17.06
N GLY A 36 1.11 -1.26 16.06
CA GLY A 36 1.80 -0.71 14.89
C GLY A 36 0.90 0.25 14.11
N MET A 37 -0.34 -0.15 13.86
CA MET A 37 -1.32 0.70 13.19
C MET A 37 -1.67 1.97 13.97
N GLU A 38 -1.71 1.93 15.30
CA GLU A 38 -1.93 3.13 16.12
C GLU A 38 -0.76 4.10 16.02
N ARG A 39 0.49 3.60 16.08
CA ARG A 39 1.69 4.43 15.90
C ARG A 39 1.75 5.04 14.50
N GLU A 40 1.42 4.27 13.48
CA GLU A 40 1.37 4.75 12.09
C GLU A 40 0.33 5.86 11.92
N ALA A 41 -0.89 5.64 12.37
CA ALA A 41 -1.96 6.63 12.28
C ALA A 41 -1.61 7.93 13.03
N GLU A 42 -0.93 7.85 14.18
CA GLU A 42 -0.43 9.02 14.92
C GLU A 42 0.72 9.72 14.16
N ALA A 43 1.64 8.94 13.59
CA ALA A 43 2.72 9.49 12.76
C ALA A 43 2.19 10.21 11.52
N LEU A 44 1.16 9.64 10.87
CA LEU A 44 0.50 10.24 9.72
C LEU A 44 -0.13 11.60 10.07
N ARG A 45 -0.83 11.69 11.20
CA ARG A 45 -1.41 12.97 11.65
C ARG A 45 -0.40 14.08 11.87
N ARG A 46 0.79 13.74 12.31
CA ARG A 46 1.89 14.72 12.49
C ARG A 46 2.47 15.21 11.18
N GLN A 47 2.25 14.49 10.09
CA GLN A 47 2.84 14.75 8.79
C GLN A 47 1.91 15.47 7.82
N THR A 48 0.59 15.49 8.10
CA THR A 48 -0.38 16.17 7.23
C THR A 48 -1.46 16.87 8.05
N ALA A 49 -1.91 18.04 7.55
CA ALA A 49 -3.10 18.72 8.03
C ALA A 49 -4.37 18.34 7.25
N ARG A 50 -4.25 17.52 6.19
CA ARG A 50 -5.38 17.10 5.37
C ARG A 50 -6.31 16.18 6.14
N PRO A 51 -7.62 16.39 6.09
CA PRO A 51 -8.59 15.48 6.68
C PRO A 51 -8.57 14.11 5.98
N PHE A 52 -8.34 13.05 6.74
CA PHE A 52 -8.32 11.68 6.22
C PHE A 52 -9.11 10.71 7.09
N LEU A 53 -9.51 9.62 6.48
CA LEU A 53 -9.98 8.40 7.13
C LEU A 53 -9.08 7.24 6.69
N LEU A 54 -8.28 6.70 7.61
CA LEU A 54 -7.46 5.50 7.39
C LEU A 54 -8.24 4.27 7.84
N VAL A 55 -8.43 3.34 6.95
CA VAL A 55 -9.06 2.04 7.20
C VAL A 55 -8.02 0.94 7.07
N ALA A 56 -7.63 0.36 8.20
CA ALA A 56 -6.76 -0.80 8.25
C ALA A 56 -7.60 -2.07 8.06
N VAL A 57 -7.39 -2.73 6.93
CA VAL A 57 -8.13 -3.92 6.52
C VAL A 57 -7.31 -5.17 6.89
N PRO A 58 -7.83 -6.03 7.78
CA PRO A 58 -7.10 -7.22 8.18
C PRO A 58 -6.95 -8.21 7.02
N VAL A 59 -5.79 -8.83 6.95
CA VAL A 59 -5.45 -9.88 5.98
C VAL A 59 -5.22 -11.19 6.71
N GLU A 60 -5.96 -12.23 6.37
CA GLU A 60 -5.87 -13.54 7.02
C GLU A 60 -4.63 -14.32 6.57
N ASN A 61 -4.41 -14.37 5.26
CA ASN A 61 -3.29 -15.08 4.65
C ASN A 61 -2.42 -14.10 3.85
N TRP A 62 -1.46 -13.48 4.53
CA TRP A 62 -0.63 -12.40 3.96
C TRP A 62 -0.04 -12.74 2.60
N ASN A 63 0.58 -13.93 2.47
CA ASN A 63 1.22 -14.34 1.23
C ASN A 63 0.21 -14.68 0.11
N ASP A 64 -0.96 -15.21 0.48
CA ASP A 64 -1.94 -15.63 -0.51
C ASP A 64 -2.81 -14.47 -0.97
N ASP A 65 -3.34 -13.69 -0.03
CA ASP A 65 -4.33 -12.64 -0.29
C ASP A 65 -3.76 -11.39 -0.94
N LEU A 66 -2.43 -11.16 -0.80
CA LEU A 66 -1.76 -9.97 -1.34
C LEU A 66 -0.88 -10.25 -2.57
N SER A 67 -0.66 -11.50 -2.93
CA SER A 67 0.14 -11.83 -4.12
C SER A 67 -0.70 -11.81 -5.39
N PRO A 68 -0.20 -11.18 -6.47
CA PRO A 68 -0.90 -11.07 -7.75
C PRO A 68 -1.19 -12.40 -8.44
N TRP A 69 -0.31 -13.37 -8.26
CA TRP A 69 -0.39 -14.75 -8.78
C TRP A 69 0.37 -15.71 -7.89
N SER A 70 0.16 -17.00 -8.09
CA SER A 70 0.89 -18.02 -7.34
C SER A 70 2.38 -18.01 -7.69
N ALA A 71 3.22 -18.14 -6.66
CA ALA A 71 4.66 -18.19 -6.81
C ALA A 71 5.30 -19.09 -5.74
N PRO A 72 6.49 -19.68 -6.02
CA PRO A 72 7.22 -20.45 -5.03
C PRO A 72 7.67 -19.56 -3.87
N PRO A 73 8.00 -20.17 -2.70
CA PRO A 73 8.49 -19.39 -1.56
C PRO A 73 9.80 -18.67 -1.90
N ALA A 74 9.87 -17.37 -1.55
CA ALA A 74 11.11 -16.61 -1.61
C ALA A 74 12.02 -16.89 -0.42
N TRP A 75 11.46 -17.31 0.71
CA TRP A 75 12.13 -17.80 1.91
C TRP A 75 11.22 -18.81 2.64
N GLY A 76 11.79 -19.61 3.53
CA GLY A 76 11.03 -20.61 4.29
C GLY A 76 10.38 -21.68 3.41
N LYS A 77 9.17 -22.09 3.75
CA LYS A 77 8.44 -23.17 3.06
C LYS A 77 7.11 -22.72 2.45
N GLN A 78 6.58 -21.59 2.87
CA GLN A 78 5.29 -21.08 2.41
C GLN A 78 5.47 -20.27 1.13
N GLY A 79 4.77 -20.68 0.06
CA GLY A 79 4.67 -19.94 -1.20
C GLY A 79 3.65 -18.81 -1.14
N PHE A 80 3.26 -18.38 -2.31
CA PHE A 80 2.29 -17.31 -2.54
C PHE A 80 1.09 -17.87 -3.29
N GLY A 81 -0.13 -17.60 -2.81
CA GLY A 81 -1.35 -18.20 -3.34
C GLY A 81 -1.97 -17.49 -4.54
N GLY A 82 -1.66 -16.22 -4.76
CA GLY A 82 -2.14 -15.47 -5.93
C GLY A 82 -3.61 -15.04 -5.84
N ARG A 83 -4.10 -14.65 -4.66
CA ARG A 83 -5.50 -14.26 -4.44
C ARG A 83 -5.72 -12.75 -4.34
N ALA A 84 -4.79 -11.95 -4.86
CA ALA A 84 -4.91 -10.49 -4.85
C ALA A 84 -6.20 -9.98 -5.54
N GLU A 85 -6.69 -10.69 -6.57
CA GLU A 85 -7.96 -10.36 -7.25
C GLU A 85 -9.15 -10.41 -6.29
N ASP A 86 -9.23 -11.42 -5.41
CA ASP A 86 -10.30 -11.54 -4.41
C ASP A 86 -10.24 -10.39 -3.40
N THR A 87 -9.03 -10.00 -3.00
CA THR A 87 -8.80 -8.87 -2.09
C THR A 87 -9.19 -7.54 -2.74
N LEU A 88 -8.85 -7.33 -4.01
CA LEU A 88 -9.25 -6.14 -4.75
C LEU A 88 -10.77 -6.06 -4.91
N ALA A 89 -11.42 -7.15 -5.31
CA ALA A 89 -12.88 -7.22 -5.45
C ALA A 89 -13.60 -6.93 -4.12
N TRP A 90 -13.04 -7.42 -2.99
CA TRP A 90 -13.54 -7.08 -1.67
C TRP A 90 -13.42 -5.58 -1.37
N LEU A 91 -12.27 -4.95 -1.68
CA LEU A 91 -12.08 -3.51 -1.49
C LEU A 91 -13.05 -2.67 -2.30
N GLU A 92 -13.28 -3.01 -3.56
CA GLU A 92 -14.21 -2.30 -4.44
C GLU A 92 -15.64 -2.33 -3.89
N GLN A 93 -16.06 -3.45 -3.29
CA GLN A 93 -17.35 -3.57 -2.63
C GLN A 93 -17.38 -2.86 -1.27
N ALA A 94 -16.26 -2.77 -0.55
CA ALA A 94 -16.17 -2.16 0.77
C ALA A 94 -16.22 -0.61 0.70
N VAL A 95 -15.58 0.00 -0.28
CA VAL A 95 -15.46 1.46 -0.42
C VAL A 95 -16.82 2.18 -0.37
N PRO A 96 -17.87 1.79 -1.11
CA PRO A 96 -19.18 2.42 -1.02
C PRO A 96 -19.81 2.34 0.38
N SER A 97 -19.57 1.24 1.09
CA SER A 97 -20.09 1.06 2.46
C SER A 97 -19.37 1.96 3.46
N ILE A 98 -18.04 2.07 3.35
CA ILE A 98 -17.22 2.98 4.16
C ILE A 98 -17.67 4.43 3.91
N ARG A 99 -17.84 4.84 2.65
CA ARG A 99 -18.28 6.19 2.29
C ARG A 99 -19.61 6.55 2.95
N ARG A 100 -20.61 5.67 2.87
CA ARG A 100 -21.91 5.91 3.51
C ARG A 100 -21.80 6.04 5.04
N GLN A 101 -21.06 5.14 5.68
CA GLN A 101 -20.98 5.10 7.14
C GLN A 101 -20.22 6.29 7.74
N TYR A 102 -19.24 6.83 7.03
CA TYR A 102 -18.43 7.96 7.47
C TYR A 102 -18.77 9.28 6.78
N SER A 103 -19.90 9.35 6.06
CA SER A 103 -20.35 10.54 5.33
C SER A 103 -19.27 11.12 4.42
N ILE A 104 -18.51 10.23 3.75
CA ILE A 104 -17.44 10.60 2.83
C ILE A 104 -18.05 10.92 1.47
N LYS A 105 -17.72 12.07 0.92
CA LYS A 105 -18.22 12.53 -0.39
C LYS A 105 -17.69 11.65 -1.53
N GLU A 106 -18.39 11.67 -2.67
CA GLU A 106 -17.96 10.90 -3.85
C GLU A 106 -16.65 11.39 -4.46
N ASP A 107 -16.36 12.69 -4.36
CA ASP A 107 -15.12 13.31 -4.83
C ASP A 107 -13.91 13.06 -3.89
N CYS A 108 -14.11 12.36 -2.78
CA CYS A 108 -13.04 11.95 -1.88
C CYS A 108 -12.02 11.08 -2.62
N LYS A 109 -10.76 11.42 -2.44
CA LYS A 109 -9.63 10.75 -3.06
C LYS A 109 -9.32 9.43 -2.35
N VAL A 110 -9.42 8.32 -3.06
CA VAL A 110 -9.07 7.00 -2.54
C VAL A 110 -7.59 6.73 -2.76
N VAL A 111 -6.87 6.40 -1.69
CA VAL A 111 -5.45 6.03 -1.74
C VAL A 111 -5.30 4.62 -1.18
N LEU A 112 -4.72 3.72 -1.96
CA LEU A 112 -4.36 2.39 -1.49
C LEU A 112 -2.87 2.37 -1.16
N GLY A 113 -2.52 1.74 -0.04
CA GLY A 113 -1.12 1.68 0.35
C GLY A 113 -0.80 0.53 1.29
N GLY A 114 0.46 0.45 1.64
CA GLY A 114 0.96 -0.51 2.60
C GLY A 114 2.45 -0.74 2.48
N TYR A 115 2.93 -1.66 3.32
CA TYR A 115 4.32 -2.04 3.43
C TYR A 115 4.58 -3.40 2.79
N SER A 116 5.77 -3.59 2.19
CA SER A 116 6.21 -4.89 1.70
C SER A 116 5.24 -5.49 0.65
N LEU A 117 4.69 -6.66 0.89
CA LEU A 117 3.74 -7.31 -0.02
C LEU A 117 2.43 -6.51 -0.16
N ALA A 118 2.00 -5.80 0.88
CA ALA A 118 0.86 -4.88 0.79
C ALA A 118 1.16 -3.67 -0.12
N GLY A 119 2.42 -3.20 -0.15
CA GLY A 119 2.87 -2.20 -1.11
C GLY A 119 2.87 -2.71 -2.55
N LEU A 120 3.30 -3.96 -2.78
CA LEU A 120 3.18 -4.63 -4.07
C LEU A 120 1.72 -4.78 -4.50
N PHE A 121 0.85 -5.24 -3.59
CA PHE A 121 -0.58 -5.34 -3.83
C PHE A 121 -1.18 -4.01 -4.28
N ALA A 122 -0.83 -2.90 -3.62
CA ALA A 122 -1.32 -1.58 -3.98
C ALA A 122 -0.88 -1.14 -5.39
N LEU A 123 0.37 -1.41 -5.75
CA LEU A 123 0.90 -1.17 -7.11
C LEU A 123 0.19 -2.03 -8.15
N TRP A 124 0.01 -3.31 -7.86
CA TRP A 124 -0.70 -4.24 -8.75
C TRP A 124 -2.18 -3.85 -8.92
N ALA A 125 -2.88 -3.54 -7.84
CA ALA A 125 -4.27 -3.11 -7.89
C ALA A 125 -4.45 -1.87 -8.79
N ALA A 126 -3.52 -0.92 -8.74
CA ALA A 126 -3.54 0.27 -9.61
C ALA A 126 -3.27 -0.04 -11.10
N THR A 127 -2.90 -1.26 -11.47
CA THR A 127 -2.91 -1.72 -12.86
C THR A 127 -4.27 -2.31 -13.28
N ARG A 128 -5.16 -2.60 -12.33
CA ARG A 128 -6.44 -3.29 -12.52
C ARG A 128 -7.64 -2.35 -12.47
N THR A 129 -7.51 -1.22 -11.78
CA THR A 129 -8.58 -0.24 -11.60
C THR A 129 -8.04 1.18 -11.68
N ASP A 130 -8.84 2.11 -12.18
CA ASP A 130 -8.57 3.55 -12.27
C ASP A 130 -9.24 4.36 -11.16
N THR A 131 -9.91 3.68 -10.22
CA THR A 131 -10.67 4.33 -9.14
C THR A 131 -9.77 4.92 -8.04
N MET A 132 -8.48 4.61 -8.04
CA MET A 132 -7.53 5.07 -7.05
C MET A 132 -6.88 6.39 -7.47
N TYR A 133 -6.96 7.39 -6.60
CA TYR A 133 -6.24 8.64 -6.77
C TYR A 133 -4.73 8.47 -6.66
N GLY A 134 -4.27 7.60 -5.76
CA GLY A 134 -2.84 7.40 -5.54
C GLY A 134 -2.50 6.09 -4.85
N VAL A 135 -1.22 5.75 -4.93
CA VAL A 135 -0.61 4.57 -4.31
C VAL A 135 0.49 4.99 -3.34
N ALA A 136 0.40 4.51 -2.11
CA ALA A 136 1.39 4.70 -1.05
C ALA A 136 2.15 3.39 -0.79
N ALA A 137 3.19 3.10 -1.60
CA ALA A 137 3.94 1.85 -1.54
C ALA A 137 5.26 2.03 -0.78
N ALA A 138 5.28 1.67 0.50
CA ALA A 138 6.47 1.71 1.32
C ALA A 138 7.21 0.36 1.28
N SER A 139 8.48 0.38 0.92
CA SER A 139 9.34 -0.81 0.74
C SER A 139 8.64 -1.98 0.03
N PRO A 140 7.97 -1.73 -1.15
CA PRO A 140 7.16 -2.73 -1.81
C PRO A 140 7.98 -3.92 -2.29
N SER A 141 7.40 -5.12 -2.25
CA SER A 141 8.03 -6.36 -2.67
C SER A 141 8.15 -6.47 -4.20
N VAL A 142 8.71 -5.46 -4.88
CA VAL A 142 8.85 -5.42 -6.36
C VAL A 142 9.88 -6.42 -6.90
N TRP A 143 10.52 -7.20 -6.03
CA TRP A 143 11.29 -8.39 -6.36
C TRP A 143 10.41 -9.62 -6.67
N PHE A 144 9.10 -9.53 -6.48
CA PHE A 144 8.15 -10.64 -6.64
C PHE A 144 8.29 -11.26 -8.05
N PRO A 145 8.33 -12.63 -8.15
CA PRO A 145 8.59 -13.31 -9.41
C PRO A 145 7.61 -12.89 -10.51
N GLY A 146 8.14 -12.42 -11.63
CA GLY A 146 7.36 -11.99 -12.80
C GLY A 146 6.86 -10.54 -12.74
N TRP A 147 6.96 -9.85 -11.60
CA TRP A 147 6.44 -8.48 -11.44
C TRP A 147 7.02 -7.49 -12.46
N PRO A 148 8.35 -7.40 -12.70
CA PRO A 148 8.89 -6.42 -13.65
C PRO A 148 8.35 -6.58 -15.08
N GLY A 149 8.16 -7.82 -15.53
CA GLY A 149 7.58 -8.10 -16.85
C GLY A 149 6.08 -7.78 -16.91
N TYR A 150 5.36 -8.04 -15.82
CA TYR A 150 3.94 -7.73 -15.71
C TYR A 150 3.70 -6.20 -15.73
N GLU A 151 4.41 -5.46 -14.89
CA GLU A 151 4.28 -4.01 -14.76
C GLU A 151 4.59 -3.30 -16.09
N ALA A 152 5.62 -3.73 -16.79
CA ALA A 152 5.96 -3.18 -18.11
C ALA A 152 4.85 -3.36 -19.16
N ALA A 153 4.02 -4.40 -19.03
CA ALA A 153 2.91 -4.69 -19.95
C ALA A 153 1.56 -4.09 -19.46
N HIS A 154 1.45 -3.73 -18.19
CA HIS A 154 0.21 -3.26 -17.56
C HIS A 154 0.47 -1.94 -16.81
N PRO A 155 0.31 -0.79 -17.45
CA PRO A 155 0.58 0.51 -16.85
C PRO A 155 -0.25 0.75 -15.59
N ILE A 156 0.37 1.34 -14.57
CA ILE A 156 -0.29 1.77 -13.34
C ILE A 156 -1.18 2.97 -13.65
N GLN A 157 -2.47 2.85 -13.31
CA GLN A 157 -3.52 3.81 -13.65
C GLN A 157 -3.86 4.67 -12.43
N THR A 158 -2.97 5.58 -12.07
CA THR A 158 -3.18 6.49 -10.93
C THR A 158 -2.41 7.79 -11.13
N GLN A 159 -2.84 8.85 -10.45
CA GLN A 159 -2.23 10.18 -10.60
C GLN A 159 -0.93 10.30 -9.83
N ARG A 160 -0.79 9.57 -8.72
CA ARG A 160 0.33 9.73 -7.80
C ARG A 160 0.81 8.39 -7.25
N VAL A 161 2.12 8.19 -7.25
CA VAL A 161 2.75 7.00 -6.66
C VAL A 161 3.91 7.41 -5.77
N TYR A 162 3.84 7.04 -4.50
CA TYR A 162 5.00 7.09 -3.62
C TYR A 162 5.67 5.73 -3.55
N LEU A 163 6.98 5.73 -3.73
CA LEU A 163 7.84 4.57 -3.55
C LEU A 163 8.90 4.87 -2.50
N SER A 164 9.24 3.90 -1.69
CA SER A 164 10.42 3.99 -0.83
C SER A 164 11.13 2.65 -0.69
N LEU A 165 12.39 2.69 -0.27
CA LEU A 165 13.18 1.50 0.04
C LEU A 165 14.18 1.82 1.14
N GLY A 166 14.52 0.86 1.98
CA GLY A 166 15.66 0.97 2.89
C GLY A 166 16.97 0.76 2.14
N ASP A 167 17.99 1.54 2.45
CA ASP A 167 19.31 1.53 1.79
C ASP A 167 20.10 0.22 1.96
N ARG A 168 19.61 -0.69 2.82
CA ARG A 168 20.20 -2.02 3.03
C ARG A 168 19.36 -3.17 2.47
N GLU A 169 18.18 -2.91 1.93
CA GLU A 169 17.27 -3.96 1.48
C GLU A 169 17.80 -4.69 0.24
N GLU A 170 18.46 -4.00 -0.67
CA GLU A 170 19.08 -4.60 -1.86
C GLU A 170 20.38 -5.38 -1.55
N HIS A 171 20.92 -5.28 -0.32
CA HIS A 171 22.16 -5.95 0.10
C HIS A 171 21.90 -7.29 0.82
N THR A 172 20.73 -7.89 0.62
CA THR A 172 20.40 -9.22 1.15
C THR A 172 21.16 -10.33 0.41
N LYS A 173 21.38 -11.46 1.12
CA LYS A 173 21.99 -12.66 0.50
C LYS A 173 21.05 -13.40 -0.46
N ASN A 174 19.76 -13.19 -0.36
CA ASN A 174 18.76 -13.76 -1.27
C ASN A 174 18.76 -12.98 -2.58
N GLN A 175 19.25 -13.59 -3.64
CA GLN A 175 19.42 -12.92 -4.95
C GLN A 175 18.09 -12.42 -5.55
N THR A 176 16.99 -13.16 -5.35
CA THR A 176 15.67 -12.73 -5.80
C THR A 176 15.24 -11.45 -5.07
N MET A 177 15.39 -11.40 -3.75
CA MET A 177 15.05 -10.22 -2.95
C MET A 177 16.01 -9.06 -3.18
N ALA A 178 17.29 -9.32 -3.48
CA ALA A 178 18.28 -8.29 -3.77
C ALA A 178 17.93 -7.46 -5.02
N SER A 179 17.18 -8.03 -5.97
CA SER A 179 16.73 -7.31 -7.17
C SER A 179 15.76 -6.15 -6.87
N VAL A 180 15.29 -6.02 -5.63
CA VAL A 180 14.34 -4.97 -5.22
C VAL A 180 14.84 -3.56 -5.54
N GLY A 181 16.15 -3.31 -5.38
CA GLY A 181 16.74 -2.01 -5.65
C GLY A 181 16.68 -1.62 -7.14
N ASP A 182 17.06 -2.53 -8.01
CA ASP A 182 17.02 -2.30 -9.46
C ASP A 182 15.57 -2.20 -9.97
N ASN A 183 14.70 -3.09 -9.49
CA ASN A 183 13.30 -3.10 -9.89
C ASN A 183 12.55 -1.82 -9.46
N ILE A 184 12.80 -1.30 -8.25
CA ILE A 184 12.13 -0.07 -7.79
C ILE A 184 12.63 1.17 -8.55
N ARG A 185 13.93 1.23 -8.91
CA ARG A 185 14.49 2.29 -9.75
C ARG A 185 13.89 2.25 -11.16
N ALA A 186 13.74 1.05 -11.74
CA ALA A 186 13.13 0.86 -13.06
C ALA A 186 11.65 1.29 -13.04
N LEU A 187 10.88 0.87 -12.04
CA LEU A 187 9.49 1.27 -11.84
C LEU A 187 9.34 2.78 -11.70
N HIS A 188 10.14 3.42 -10.84
CA HIS A 188 10.14 4.89 -10.69
C HIS A 188 10.40 5.59 -12.03
N SER A 189 11.40 5.12 -12.78
CA SER A 189 11.74 5.67 -14.10
C SER A 189 10.60 5.48 -15.11
N ALA A 190 9.91 4.35 -15.09
CA ALA A 190 8.76 4.08 -15.95
C ALA A 190 7.60 5.02 -15.63
N LEU A 191 7.21 5.14 -14.36
CA LEU A 191 6.16 6.04 -13.90
C LEU A 191 6.43 7.50 -14.27
N THR A 192 7.66 7.97 -14.06
CA THR A 192 8.07 9.32 -14.42
C THR A 192 7.95 9.57 -15.93
N ARG A 193 8.39 8.63 -16.77
CA ARG A 193 8.24 8.74 -18.24
C ARG A 193 6.79 8.77 -18.70
N HIS A 194 5.88 8.10 -17.99
CA HIS A 194 4.45 8.10 -18.27
C HIS A 194 3.73 9.34 -17.74
N GLY A 195 4.43 10.26 -17.05
CA GLY A 195 3.87 11.49 -16.52
C GLY A 195 3.12 11.32 -15.19
N THR A 196 3.23 10.16 -14.54
CA THR A 196 2.69 9.95 -13.19
C THR A 196 3.51 10.75 -12.20
N ALA A 197 2.86 11.52 -11.32
CA ALA A 197 3.55 12.19 -10.21
C ALA A 197 4.11 11.12 -9.26
N CYS A 198 5.42 10.91 -9.30
CA CYS A 198 6.09 9.83 -8.57
C CYS A 198 7.31 10.31 -7.81
N THR A 199 7.58 9.72 -6.65
CA THR A 199 8.81 9.88 -5.90
C THR A 199 9.37 8.53 -5.49
N LEU A 200 10.70 8.46 -5.33
CA LEU A 200 11.40 7.32 -4.75
C LEU A 200 12.27 7.82 -3.60
N GLU A 201 11.89 7.47 -2.37
CA GLU A 201 12.62 7.86 -1.16
C GLU A 201 13.46 6.71 -0.63
N TRP A 202 14.76 6.99 -0.35
CA TRP A 202 15.66 6.05 0.31
C TRP A 202 15.68 6.31 1.80
N ASN A 203 15.38 5.27 2.58
CA ASN A 203 15.39 5.34 4.05
C ASN A 203 16.62 4.63 4.61
N THR A 204 17.15 5.11 5.73
CA THR A 204 18.27 4.45 6.40
C THR A 204 17.83 3.13 7.03
N GLY A 205 18.50 2.03 6.69
CA GLY A 205 18.37 0.71 7.33
C GLY A 205 17.72 -0.35 6.44
N GLY A 206 17.41 -1.48 7.05
CA GLY A 206 16.81 -2.64 6.37
C GLY A 206 15.29 -2.62 6.39
N HIS A 207 14.71 -3.73 5.90
CA HIS A 207 13.27 -3.88 5.64
C HIS A 207 12.37 -3.69 6.86
N PHE A 208 12.81 -4.02 8.06
CA PHE A 208 11.99 -3.99 9.27
C PHE A 208 12.20 -2.74 10.14
N LYS A 209 12.90 -1.74 9.62
CA LYS A 209 13.16 -0.50 10.37
C LYS A 209 12.11 0.56 10.08
N ASP A 210 11.52 1.11 11.14
CA ASP A 210 10.60 2.25 11.10
C ASP A 210 9.41 2.07 10.13
N VAL A 211 8.84 0.86 10.09
CA VAL A 211 7.76 0.45 9.16
C VAL A 211 6.58 1.42 9.24
N ASP A 212 6.10 1.70 10.45
CA ASP A 212 5.00 2.61 10.75
C ASP A 212 5.28 4.04 10.26
N LEU A 213 6.50 4.55 10.48
CA LEU A 213 6.89 5.89 10.05
C LEU A 213 7.03 6.01 8.53
N ARG A 214 7.56 4.97 7.87
CA ARG A 214 7.71 4.93 6.41
C ARG A 214 6.37 4.86 5.71
N THR A 215 5.43 4.05 6.22
CA THR A 215 4.09 3.94 5.64
C THR A 215 3.29 5.23 5.86
N ALA A 216 3.36 5.82 7.06
CA ALA A 216 2.75 7.12 7.33
C ALA A 216 3.26 8.20 6.36
N ARG A 217 4.56 8.24 6.08
CA ARG A 217 5.17 9.18 5.15
C ARG A 217 4.68 8.97 3.72
N ALA A 218 4.52 7.71 3.31
CA ALA A 218 4.01 7.37 2.00
C ALA A 218 2.60 7.95 1.79
N PHE A 219 1.70 7.73 2.74
CA PHE A 219 0.36 8.30 2.67
C PHE A 219 0.37 9.84 2.72
N ALA A 220 1.16 10.43 3.62
CA ALA A 220 1.26 11.89 3.73
C ALA A 220 1.71 12.52 2.40
N TRP A 221 2.72 11.97 1.74
CA TRP A 221 3.21 12.48 0.47
C TRP A 221 2.13 12.42 -0.63
N VAL A 222 1.38 11.31 -0.70
CA VAL A 222 0.30 11.19 -1.70
C VAL A 222 -0.80 12.23 -1.44
N MET A 223 -1.12 12.53 -0.19
CA MET A 223 -2.15 13.52 0.17
C MET A 223 -1.70 14.96 -0.05
N GLU A 224 -0.44 15.31 0.23
CA GLU A 224 0.04 16.70 0.18
C GLU A 224 0.14 17.27 -1.23
N GLY A 225 0.18 16.45 -2.24
CA GLY A 225 0.18 16.93 -3.63
C GLY A 225 1.44 17.70 -4.03
N LYS A 226 2.53 17.63 -3.26
CA LYS A 226 3.79 18.27 -3.63
C LYS A 226 4.39 17.57 -4.84
N GLN A 227 4.75 18.37 -5.83
CA GLN A 227 5.53 17.94 -6.99
C GLN A 227 6.97 17.66 -6.58
#